data_531390019ca67aeca0c0cdb78f64c005
#
_entry.id   531390019ca67aeca0c0cdb78f64c005
#
_cell.length_a   1.000
_cell.length_b   1.000
_cell.length_c   1.000
_cell.angle_alpha   90.00
_cell.angle_beta   90.00
_cell.angle_gamma   90.00
#
_symmetry.space_group_name_H-M   'P 1'
#
loop_
_entity.id
_entity.type
_entity.pdbx_description
1 polymer ?
#
loop_
_entity_poly.entity_id
_entity_poly.type
_entity_poly.pdbx_seq_one_letter_code
_entity_poly.pdbx_strand_id
1 'polypeptide(L)'
;MLIAGNAGHCPGLDPGCSGSRITEAELAKQYVEKINGYLEAVGIETIFIQENELWDICNIANRNNVDLFYSLHFNAFNHVATGTETLYCAGSSKGKIFAQCVQDQLVNTLGLVNRGLKTDGLYVTRNTDAPAILIEVGFLDNPHDEAVLVDRMDDACRAIARGITDAIQKLWPSASEPPSAPAPTQSSSKMASKYFSYDEVTCHCCGKHGATPELLKFMDDVREAVGGPVNVTNVYRCPKHNAEVGGVPNSAHALGLACDFLIPPGYSVDSFARLCESLGADGVGRYYGDQFVHADIRSGRVWDDYRWEG
;
A
#
# COMPACT_ATOMS: atom_id res chain seq x y z
N MET A 1 15.53 0.66 0.04
CA MET A 1 15.25 0.64 1.50
C MET A 1 14.92 -0.77 1.90
N LEU A 2 15.38 -1.17 3.08
CA LEU A 2 15.16 -2.51 3.61
C LEU A 2 14.34 -2.42 4.91
N ILE A 3 13.22 -3.14 4.98
CA ILE A 3 12.31 -3.12 6.13
C ILE A 3 12.23 -4.54 6.73
N ALA A 4 12.34 -4.65 8.04
CA ALA A 4 12.08 -5.91 8.72
C ALA A 4 10.67 -5.91 9.32
N GLY A 5 9.88 -6.92 8.93
CA GLY A 5 8.60 -7.26 9.51
C GLY A 5 8.72 -8.47 10.43
N ASN A 6 8.48 -8.27 11.71
CA ASN A 6 8.43 -9.35 12.68
C ASN A 6 6.98 -9.76 12.92
N ALA A 7 6.68 -11.03 12.74
CA ALA A 7 5.44 -11.64 13.20
C ALA A 7 5.59 -12.01 14.68
N GLY A 8 4.70 -11.46 15.51
CA GLY A 8 4.68 -11.75 16.95
C GLY A 8 4.46 -13.22 17.24
N HIS A 9 5.12 -13.69 18.30
CA HIS A 9 5.07 -15.06 18.75
C HIS A 9 5.62 -16.08 17.72
N CYS A 10 5.64 -17.36 18.03
CA CYS A 10 6.22 -18.38 17.17
C CYS A 10 5.33 -19.64 17.16
N PRO A 11 4.74 -20.02 16.01
CA PRO A 11 3.87 -21.18 15.91
C PRO A 11 4.55 -22.46 16.42
N GLY A 12 3.87 -23.20 17.28
CA GLY A 12 4.38 -24.44 17.85
C GLY A 12 5.27 -24.30 19.09
N LEU A 13 5.76 -23.08 19.40
CA LEU A 13 6.56 -22.77 20.60
C LEU A 13 5.79 -21.81 21.54
N ASP A 14 5.42 -20.67 21.03
CA ASP A 14 4.63 -19.64 21.72
C ASP A 14 3.48 -19.20 20.80
N PRO A 15 2.25 -19.68 21.03
CA PRO A 15 1.13 -19.34 20.17
C PRO A 15 0.61 -17.88 20.37
N GLY A 16 1.09 -17.18 21.41
CA GLY A 16 0.51 -15.91 21.83
C GLY A 16 -0.91 -16.05 22.36
N CYS A 17 -1.70 -15.03 22.23
CA CYS A 17 -3.13 -15.11 22.57
C CYS A 17 -3.90 -15.89 21.48
N SER A 18 -5.15 -16.23 21.78
CA SER A 18 -5.98 -17.00 20.85
C SER A 18 -7.36 -16.38 20.74
N GLY A 19 -7.81 -16.25 19.51
CA GLY A 19 -9.21 -16.05 19.19
C GLY A 19 -9.99 -17.35 19.15
N SER A 20 -11.19 -17.31 18.61
CA SER A 20 -12.01 -18.49 18.39
C SER A 20 -11.61 -19.26 17.11
N ARG A 21 -10.94 -18.62 16.17
CA ARG A 21 -10.65 -19.09 14.81
C ARG A 21 -9.17 -19.38 14.55
N ILE A 22 -8.26 -18.66 15.25
CA ILE A 22 -6.83 -18.65 14.93
C ILE A 22 -6.01 -18.20 16.16
N THR A 23 -4.75 -18.64 16.24
CA THR A 23 -3.78 -18.13 17.21
C THR A 23 -3.13 -16.84 16.73
N GLU A 24 -2.62 -16.04 17.67
CA GLU A 24 -1.90 -14.80 17.34
C GLU A 24 -0.69 -15.06 16.46
N ALA A 25 0.14 -16.04 16.79
CA ALA A 25 1.34 -16.38 16.03
C ALA A 25 1.04 -16.73 14.56
N GLU A 26 -0.04 -17.47 14.31
CA GLU A 26 -0.46 -17.84 12.95
C GLU A 26 -1.02 -16.64 12.18
N LEU A 27 -1.84 -15.81 12.83
CA LEU A 27 -2.41 -14.62 12.23
C LEU A 27 -1.34 -13.58 11.94
N ALA A 28 -0.42 -13.32 12.87
CA ALA A 28 0.70 -12.41 12.70
C ALA A 28 1.59 -12.79 11.52
N LYS A 29 1.85 -14.09 11.36
CA LYS A 29 2.58 -14.62 10.19
C LYS A 29 1.91 -14.23 8.89
N GLN A 30 0.60 -14.51 8.75
CA GLN A 30 -0.15 -14.24 7.54
C GLN A 30 -0.16 -12.72 7.22
N TYR A 31 -0.30 -11.89 8.24
CA TYR A 31 -0.25 -10.44 8.09
C TYR A 31 1.11 -9.96 7.59
N VAL A 32 2.20 -10.36 8.24
CA VAL A 32 3.54 -9.89 7.88
C VAL A 32 3.93 -10.34 6.47
N GLU A 33 3.64 -11.60 6.10
CA GLU A 33 3.87 -12.09 4.73
C GLU A 33 3.12 -11.25 3.70
N LYS A 34 1.87 -10.90 3.98
CA LYS A 34 1.04 -10.09 3.07
C LYS A 34 1.49 -8.63 3.02
N ILE A 35 1.83 -8.02 4.16
CA ILE A 35 2.38 -6.64 4.23
C ILE A 35 3.68 -6.55 3.43
N ASN A 36 4.59 -7.51 3.62
CA ASN A 36 5.84 -7.57 2.89
C ASN A 36 5.59 -7.65 1.37
N GLY A 37 4.64 -8.47 0.92
CA GLY A 37 4.25 -8.53 -0.48
C GLY A 37 3.77 -7.18 -1.05
N TYR A 38 3.04 -6.38 -0.27
CA TYR A 38 2.63 -5.03 -0.71
C TYR A 38 3.79 -4.05 -0.77
N LEU A 39 4.74 -4.13 0.16
CA LEU A 39 5.95 -3.29 0.17
C LEU A 39 6.87 -3.66 -1.00
N GLU A 40 7.06 -4.94 -1.26
CA GLU A 40 7.87 -5.43 -2.39
C GLU A 40 7.28 -5.03 -3.74
N ALA A 41 5.94 -5.03 -3.86
CA ALA A 41 5.26 -4.58 -5.06
C ALA A 41 5.53 -3.11 -5.43
N VAL A 42 5.94 -2.29 -4.45
CA VAL A 42 6.34 -0.89 -4.66
C VAL A 42 7.85 -0.66 -4.59
N GLY A 43 8.64 -1.74 -4.70
CA GLY A 43 10.10 -1.69 -4.79
C GLY A 43 10.84 -1.51 -3.46
N ILE A 44 10.19 -1.81 -2.34
CA ILE A 44 10.80 -1.81 -1.01
C ILE A 44 11.24 -3.24 -0.69
N GLU A 45 12.50 -3.42 -0.35
CA GLU A 45 13.01 -4.73 0.07
C GLU A 45 12.54 -5.06 1.49
N THR A 46 12.19 -6.35 1.74
CA THR A 46 11.69 -6.77 3.04
C THR A 46 12.43 -7.98 3.60
N ILE A 47 12.45 -8.09 4.93
CA ILE A 47 12.87 -9.28 5.67
C ILE A 47 11.69 -9.73 6.52
N PHE A 48 11.31 -11.00 6.40
CA PHE A 48 10.38 -11.65 7.31
C PHE A 48 11.15 -12.22 8.51
N ILE A 49 10.69 -11.93 9.74
CA ILE A 49 11.24 -12.46 10.99
C ILE A 49 10.10 -13.08 11.79
N GLN A 50 10.30 -14.33 12.24
CA GLN A 50 9.44 -14.95 13.26
C GLN A 50 10.28 -15.90 14.10
N GLU A 51 10.76 -15.40 15.23
CA GLU A 51 11.63 -16.09 16.18
C GLU A 51 11.01 -16.05 17.58
N ASN A 52 11.36 -17.02 18.41
CA ASN A 52 10.86 -17.09 19.78
C ASN A 52 11.59 -16.15 20.72
N GLU A 53 12.88 -15.96 20.51
CA GLU A 53 13.72 -15.15 21.39
C GLU A 53 13.79 -13.69 20.91
N LEU A 54 13.39 -12.75 21.76
CA LEU A 54 13.41 -11.31 21.44
C LEU A 54 14.78 -10.80 21.03
N TRP A 55 15.85 -11.40 21.58
CA TRP A 55 17.22 -11.06 21.23
C TRP A 55 17.55 -11.44 19.78
N ASP A 56 17.10 -12.60 19.32
CA ASP A 56 17.31 -13.06 17.95
C ASP A 56 16.58 -12.16 16.94
N ILE A 57 15.34 -11.78 17.26
CA ILE A 57 14.54 -10.85 16.45
C ILE A 57 15.32 -9.55 16.21
N CYS A 58 15.81 -8.91 17.29
CA CYS A 58 16.57 -7.67 17.19
C CYS A 58 17.89 -7.86 16.44
N ASN A 59 18.61 -8.96 16.70
CA ASN A 59 19.88 -9.23 16.03
C ASN A 59 19.73 -9.45 14.51
N ILE A 60 18.66 -10.13 14.07
CA ILE A 60 18.39 -10.29 12.64
C ILE A 60 18.19 -8.92 12.01
N ALA A 61 17.35 -8.06 12.58
CA ALA A 61 17.12 -6.71 12.08
C ALA A 61 18.41 -5.88 12.05
N ASN A 62 19.16 -5.85 13.16
CA ASN A 62 20.39 -5.03 13.31
C ASN A 62 21.51 -5.49 12.38
N ARG A 63 21.77 -6.80 12.24
CA ARG A 63 22.79 -7.34 11.33
C ARG A 63 22.51 -7.05 9.87
N ASN A 64 21.25 -6.92 9.50
CA ASN A 64 20.86 -6.57 8.14
C ASN A 64 20.79 -5.06 7.90
N ASN A 65 21.06 -4.22 8.93
CA ASN A 65 21.01 -2.76 8.86
C ASN A 65 19.70 -2.25 8.25
N VAL A 66 18.57 -2.75 8.74
CA VAL A 66 17.25 -2.37 8.21
C VAL A 66 16.98 -0.87 8.45
N ASP A 67 16.25 -0.24 7.55
CA ASP A 67 15.90 1.18 7.66
C ASP A 67 14.73 1.42 8.61
N LEU A 68 13.77 0.48 8.67
CA LEU A 68 12.63 0.46 9.59
C LEU A 68 12.38 -0.97 10.09
N PHE A 69 11.84 -1.06 11.30
CA PHE A 69 11.40 -2.32 11.90
C PHE A 69 9.97 -2.20 12.41
N TYR A 70 9.11 -3.17 12.09
CA TYR A 70 7.81 -3.30 12.73
C TYR A 70 7.60 -4.70 13.30
N SER A 71 7.02 -4.79 14.50
CA SER A 71 6.56 -6.04 15.11
C SER A 71 5.03 -6.03 15.11
N LEU A 72 4.42 -7.08 14.60
CA LEU A 72 2.98 -7.17 14.44
C LEU A 72 2.39 -8.16 15.44
N HIS A 73 1.44 -7.67 16.23
CA HIS A 73 0.78 -8.36 17.32
C HIS A 73 -0.72 -8.15 17.30
N PHE A 74 -1.42 -8.96 18.11
CA PHE A 74 -2.84 -8.83 18.40
C PHE A 74 -3.04 -8.87 19.91
N ASN A 75 -3.70 -7.87 20.42
CA ASN A 75 -3.94 -7.72 21.85
C ASN A 75 -4.95 -8.74 22.39
N ALA A 76 -4.96 -8.96 23.70
CA ALA A 76 -5.99 -9.68 24.41
C ALA A 76 -6.11 -9.17 25.84
N PHE A 77 -7.32 -9.17 26.40
CA PHE A 77 -7.51 -8.75 27.79
C PHE A 77 -8.67 -9.45 28.49
N ASN A 78 -9.90 -9.09 28.18
CA ASN A 78 -11.08 -9.51 28.95
C ASN A 78 -12.29 -9.84 28.07
N HIS A 79 -12.07 -10.16 26.81
CA HIS A 79 -13.08 -10.45 25.76
C HIS A 79 -14.02 -9.26 25.44
N VAL A 80 -13.78 -8.08 26.03
CA VAL A 80 -14.60 -6.86 25.86
C VAL A 80 -13.78 -5.69 25.35
N ALA A 81 -12.49 -5.62 25.74
CA ALA A 81 -11.59 -4.60 25.24
C ALA A 81 -11.51 -4.68 23.72
N THR A 82 -11.42 -3.52 23.05
CA THR A 82 -11.44 -3.39 21.59
C THR A 82 -10.54 -2.25 21.15
N GLY A 83 -10.10 -2.30 19.92
CA GLY A 83 -9.40 -1.18 19.27
C GLY A 83 -7.94 -1.44 18.95
N THR A 84 -7.37 -0.56 18.13
CA THR A 84 -5.99 -0.61 17.63
C THR A 84 -5.10 0.40 18.38
N GLU A 85 -3.86 0.00 18.67
CA GLU A 85 -2.82 0.86 19.25
C GLU A 85 -1.46 0.55 18.65
N THR A 86 -0.59 1.55 18.58
CA THR A 86 0.78 1.37 18.09
C THR A 86 1.78 1.88 19.12
N LEU A 87 2.76 1.04 19.44
CA LEU A 87 3.75 1.30 20.47
C LEU A 87 5.11 1.66 19.84
N TYR A 88 5.85 2.56 20.48
CA TYR A 88 7.18 2.96 20.03
C TYR A 88 8.09 3.25 21.24
N CYS A 89 9.41 3.24 21.03
CA CYS A 89 10.36 3.54 22.08
C CYS A 89 10.26 5.00 22.54
N ALA A 90 10.11 5.23 23.84
CA ALA A 90 10.11 6.57 24.43
C ALA A 90 11.38 7.34 24.04
N GLY A 91 11.22 8.59 23.57
CA GLY A 91 12.31 9.43 23.08
C GLY A 91 12.69 9.23 21.61
N SER A 92 12.19 8.19 20.94
CA SER A 92 12.38 8.00 19.49
C SER A 92 11.44 8.90 18.68
N SER A 93 11.93 10.03 18.21
CA SER A 93 11.15 10.93 17.33
C SER A 93 10.76 10.28 16.00
N LYS A 94 11.67 9.52 15.40
CA LYS A 94 11.39 8.77 14.16
C LYS A 94 10.40 7.63 14.40
N GLY A 95 10.56 6.87 15.50
CA GLY A 95 9.60 5.84 15.90
C GLY A 95 8.20 6.40 16.12
N LYS A 96 8.08 7.60 16.73
CA LYS A 96 6.78 8.28 16.90
C LYS A 96 6.13 8.65 15.58
N ILE A 97 6.89 9.18 14.61
CA ILE A 97 6.37 9.51 13.27
C ILE A 97 5.90 8.23 12.57
N PHE A 98 6.69 7.17 12.64
CA PHE A 98 6.36 5.88 12.08
C PHE A 98 5.07 5.30 12.70
N ALA A 99 4.99 5.25 14.02
CA ALA A 99 3.82 4.77 14.74
C ALA A 99 2.55 5.57 14.38
N GLN A 100 2.67 6.91 14.27
CA GLN A 100 1.53 7.76 13.92
C GLN A 100 1.01 7.45 12.50
N CYS A 101 1.90 7.28 11.52
CA CYS A 101 1.49 6.98 10.16
C CYS A 101 0.73 5.66 10.08
N VAL A 102 1.22 4.61 10.75
CA VAL A 102 0.55 3.31 10.76
C VAL A 102 -0.77 3.36 11.52
N GLN A 103 -0.79 4.00 12.71
CA GLN A 103 -2.01 4.13 13.52
C GLN A 103 -3.12 4.85 12.77
N ASP A 104 -2.81 5.96 12.09
CA ASP A 104 -3.79 6.74 11.33
C ASP A 104 -4.43 5.91 10.21
N GLN A 105 -3.62 5.15 9.46
CA GLN A 105 -4.11 4.29 8.40
C GLN A 105 -4.99 3.15 8.91
N LEU A 106 -4.60 2.49 10.01
CA LEU A 106 -5.39 1.42 10.63
C LEU A 106 -6.75 1.92 11.14
N VAL A 107 -6.75 3.03 11.89
CA VAL A 107 -7.99 3.62 12.43
C VAL A 107 -8.95 4.00 11.31
N ASN A 108 -8.44 4.67 10.28
CA ASN A 108 -9.26 5.11 9.14
C ASN A 108 -9.82 3.94 8.33
N THR A 109 -9.08 2.82 8.28
CA THR A 109 -9.46 1.66 7.46
C THR A 109 -10.37 0.70 8.21
N LEU A 110 -10.03 0.32 9.44
CA LEU A 110 -10.74 -0.76 10.14
C LEU A 110 -11.99 -0.28 10.89
N GLY A 111 -12.02 0.99 11.28
CA GLY A 111 -13.12 1.53 12.08
C GLY A 111 -13.13 1.04 13.54
N LEU A 112 -12.07 0.37 13.99
CA LEU A 112 -11.90 -0.04 15.37
C LEU A 112 -11.61 1.18 16.26
N VAL A 113 -11.82 1.03 17.56
CA VAL A 113 -11.55 2.10 18.55
C VAL A 113 -10.08 2.53 18.45
N ASN A 114 -9.87 3.84 18.29
CA ASN A 114 -8.51 4.39 18.31
C ASN A 114 -8.01 4.49 19.74
N ARG A 115 -7.10 3.60 20.14
CA ARG A 115 -6.45 3.60 21.45
C ARG A 115 -5.18 4.48 21.47
N GLY A 116 -4.78 4.97 20.29
CA GLY A 116 -3.68 5.91 20.09
C GLY A 116 -2.30 5.28 20.20
N LEU A 117 -1.32 6.16 20.33
CA LEU A 117 0.08 5.77 20.49
C LEU A 117 0.44 5.51 21.94
N LYS A 118 1.30 4.52 22.18
CA LYS A 118 1.83 4.17 23.50
C LYS A 118 3.35 4.19 23.49
N THR A 119 3.91 4.44 24.66
CA THR A 119 5.36 4.35 24.90
C THR A 119 5.59 3.34 26.01
N ASP A 120 5.80 2.11 25.65
CA ASP A 120 6.22 1.07 26.58
C ASP A 120 7.67 0.68 26.35
N GLY A 121 8.32 0.20 27.41
CA GLY A 121 9.70 -0.22 27.36
C GLY A 121 9.89 -1.59 26.70
N LEU A 122 9.19 -1.86 25.61
CA LEU A 122 9.25 -3.14 24.89
C LEU A 122 10.65 -3.45 24.38
N TYR A 123 11.05 -4.71 24.52
CA TYR A 123 12.39 -5.12 24.17
C TYR A 123 12.73 -4.84 22.72
N VAL A 124 11.85 -5.22 21.80
CA VAL A 124 12.10 -5.08 20.36
C VAL A 124 12.17 -3.63 19.89
N THR A 125 11.37 -2.73 20.46
CA THR A 125 11.41 -1.31 20.09
C THR A 125 12.63 -0.56 20.67
N ARG A 126 13.25 -1.09 21.74
CA ARG A 126 14.42 -0.49 22.38
C ARG A 126 15.77 -1.04 21.89
N ASN A 127 15.78 -2.29 21.42
CA ASN A 127 17.01 -2.99 21.07
C ASN A 127 17.18 -3.19 19.56
N THR A 128 16.30 -2.62 18.76
CA THR A 128 16.47 -2.48 17.31
C THR A 128 17.08 -1.12 17.01
N ASP A 129 18.17 -1.08 16.23
CA ASP A 129 18.91 0.14 15.89
C ASP A 129 18.11 1.07 14.98
N ALA A 130 17.26 0.50 14.12
CA ALA A 130 16.34 1.24 13.27
C ALA A 130 15.16 1.86 14.06
N PRO A 131 14.49 2.89 13.53
CA PRO A 131 13.19 3.30 14.05
C PRO A 131 12.23 2.12 14.06
N ALA A 132 11.74 1.77 15.26
CA ALA A 132 10.99 0.56 15.52
C ALA A 132 9.63 0.85 16.14
N ILE A 133 8.62 0.07 15.72
CA ILE A 133 7.27 0.10 16.28
C ILE A 133 6.77 -1.31 16.58
N LEU A 134 5.80 -1.41 17.49
CA LEU A 134 4.98 -2.61 17.68
C LEU A 134 3.51 -2.22 17.44
N ILE A 135 2.83 -3.00 16.62
CA ILE A 135 1.46 -2.76 16.19
C ILE A 135 0.55 -3.78 16.85
N GLU A 136 -0.36 -3.32 17.69
CA GLU A 136 -1.49 -4.10 18.20
C GLU A 136 -2.70 -3.80 17.33
N VAL A 137 -2.95 -4.66 16.34
CA VAL A 137 -3.95 -4.37 15.29
C VAL A 137 -5.37 -4.35 15.85
N GLY A 138 -5.65 -5.15 16.87
CA GLY A 138 -6.93 -5.26 17.56
C GLY A 138 -6.87 -6.33 18.65
N PHE A 139 -7.99 -6.58 19.32
CA PHE A 139 -8.09 -7.57 20.39
C PHE A 139 -8.59 -8.91 19.83
N LEU A 140 -7.69 -9.89 19.75
CA LEU A 140 -8.02 -11.20 19.16
C LEU A 140 -8.99 -12.03 20.03
N ASP A 141 -9.03 -11.77 21.33
CA ASP A 141 -10.00 -12.40 22.25
C ASP A 141 -11.39 -11.74 22.23
N ASN A 142 -11.55 -10.59 21.54
CA ASN A 142 -12.86 -9.93 21.37
C ASN A 142 -13.50 -10.42 20.05
N PRO A 143 -14.73 -11.00 20.07
CA PRO A 143 -15.36 -11.56 18.88
C PRO A 143 -15.59 -10.56 17.72
N HIS A 144 -15.86 -9.28 18.05
CA HIS A 144 -16.03 -8.24 17.04
C HIS A 144 -14.69 -7.90 16.38
N ASP A 145 -13.65 -7.67 17.18
CA ASP A 145 -12.32 -7.37 16.64
C ASP A 145 -11.78 -8.57 15.86
N GLU A 146 -11.90 -9.82 16.41
CA GLU A 146 -11.48 -11.02 15.70
C GLU A 146 -12.12 -11.12 14.29
N ALA A 147 -13.43 -10.86 14.19
CA ALA A 147 -14.09 -10.87 12.89
C ALA A 147 -13.46 -9.83 11.93
N VAL A 148 -13.22 -8.60 12.38
CA VAL A 148 -12.54 -7.57 11.59
C VAL A 148 -11.13 -8.00 11.20
N LEU A 149 -10.35 -8.53 12.16
CA LEU A 149 -8.96 -8.92 11.95
C LEU A 149 -8.79 -10.07 10.95
N VAL A 150 -9.73 -11.01 10.94
CA VAL A 150 -9.67 -12.18 10.05
C VAL A 150 -10.36 -11.91 8.71
N ASP A 151 -11.56 -11.34 8.73
CA ASP A 151 -12.37 -11.17 7.51
C ASP A 151 -11.92 -9.95 6.69
N ARG A 152 -11.30 -8.96 7.32
CA ARG A 152 -10.74 -7.78 6.67
C ARG A 152 -9.21 -7.70 6.75
N MET A 153 -8.55 -8.86 6.81
CA MET A 153 -7.08 -8.96 6.86
C MET A 153 -6.41 -8.17 5.73
N ASP A 154 -6.93 -8.27 4.52
CA ASP A 154 -6.35 -7.59 3.35
C ASP A 154 -6.37 -6.07 3.50
N ASP A 155 -7.49 -5.51 3.96
CA ASP A 155 -7.64 -4.08 4.24
C ASP A 155 -6.63 -3.61 5.29
N ALA A 156 -6.49 -4.38 6.39
CA ALA A 156 -5.54 -4.08 7.46
C ALA A 156 -4.09 -4.11 6.97
N CYS A 157 -3.71 -5.13 6.21
CA CYS A 157 -2.36 -5.26 5.66
C CYS A 157 -2.03 -4.11 4.70
N ARG A 158 -2.96 -3.72 3.83
CA ARG A 158 -2.81 -2.54 2.95
C ARG A 158 -2.69 -1.24 3.75
N ALA A 159 -3.47 -1.08 4.81
CA ALA A 159 -3.39 0.09 5.69
C ALA A 159 -2.01 0.18 6.36
N ILE A 160 -1.49 -0.93 6.89
CA ILE A 160 -0.16 -0.97 7.49
C ILE A 160 0.91 -0.65 6.45
N ALA A 161 0.86 -1.27 5.27
CA ALA A 161 1.82 -0.99 4.19
C ALA A 161 1.79 0.48 3.75
N ARG A 162 0.61 1.10 3.64
CA ARG A 162 0.47 2.56 3.39
C ARG A 162 1.08 3.37 4.53
N GLY A 163 0.79 3.03 5.79
CA GLY A 163 1.38 3.71 6.94
C GLY A 163 2.90 3.64 6.97
N ILE A 164 3.48 2.51 6.55
CA ILE A 164 4.92 2.35 6.40
C ILE A 164 5.46 3.27 5.29
N THR A 165 4.81 3.29 4.12
CA THR A 165 5.22 4.17 3.01
C THR A 165 5.07 5.65 3.36
N ASP A 166 4.00 6.04 4.06
CA ASP A 166 3.82 7.40 4.58
C ASP A 166 4.92 7.80 5.57
N ALA A 167 5.34 6.85 6.42
CA ALA A 167 6.46 7.07 7.35
C ALA A 167 7.78 7.26 6.60
N ILE A 168 8.05 6.45 5.58
CA ILE A 168 9.23 6.61 4.73
C ILE A 168 9.26 8.01 4.12
N GLN A 169 8.15 8.49 3.56
CA GLN A 169 8.05 9.83 2.97
C GLN A 169 8.33 10.94 3.99
N LYS A 170 7.83 10.79 5.22
CA LYS A 170 8.05 11.80 6.28
C LYS A 170 9.45 11.75 6.89
N LEU A 171 10.04 10.56 7.01
CA LEU A 171 11.35 10.38 7.64
C LEU A 171 12.52 10.66 6.68
N TRP A 172 12.32 10.37 5.40
CA TRP A 172 13.28 10.58 4.33
C TRP A 172 12.61 11.24 3.12
N PRO A 173 12.29 12.55 3.22
CA PRO A 173 11.59 13.26 2.13
C PRO A 173 12.29 13.16 0.77
N SER A 174 13.61 12.99 0.78
CA SER A 174 14.41 12.76 -0.44
C SER A 174 14.45 11.30 -0.89
N ALA A 175 14.05 10.35 -0.02
CA ALA A 175 13.93 8.93 -0.38
C ALA A 175 12.53 8.57 -0.90
N SER A 176 11.57 9.45 -0.67
CA SER A 176 10.21 9.37 -1.24
C SER A 176 10.10 10.02 -2.62
N GLU A 177 11.12 10.73 -3.03
CA GLU A 177 11.34 10.87 -4.46
C GLU A 177 11.85 9.50 -4.94
N PRO A 178 11.17 8.78 -5.85
CA PRO A 178 11.86 7.92 -6.78
C PRO A 178 13.01 8.77 -7.27
N PRO A 179 14.33 8.28 -7.29
CA PRO A 179 15.53 9.11 -7.36
C PRO A 179 15.20 10.35 -8.13
N SER A 180 15.13 11.48 -7.44
CA SER A 180 14.63 12.70 -8.03
C SER A 180 15.32 12.75 -9.36
N ALA A 181 14.54 12.64 -10.41
CA ALA A 181 15.02 13.17 -11.64
C ALA A 181 15.66 14.48 -11.21
N PRO A 182 16.98 14.65 -11.41
CA PRO A 182 17.72 15.81 -10.90
C PRO A 182 16.85 17.02 -11.15
N ALA A 183 16.70 17.88 -10.15
CA ALA A 183 15.92 19.11 -10.21
C ALA A 183 16.10 19.69 -11.60
N PRO A 184 15.08 20.00 -12.39
CA PRO A 184 15.11 19.99 -13.84
C PRO A 184 16.32 20.75 -14.38
N THR A 185 17.48 20.11 -14.35
CA THR A 185 18.45 20.31 -15.40
C THR A 185 17.69 19.76 -16.58
N GLN A 186 17.25 20.65 -17.46
CA GLN A 186 16.64 20.40 -18.74
C GLN A 186 17.37 19.23 -19.46
N SER A 187 17.10 18.01 -18.99
CA SER A 187 17.30 16.78 -19.70
C SER A 187 15.97 16.56 -20.40
N SER A 188 15.98 16.69 -21.70
CA SER A 188 14.88 16.46 -22.60
C SER A 188 14.32 15.05 -22.44
N SER A 189 13.56 14.75 -21.38
CA SER A 189 12.63 13.63 -21.36
C SER A 189 11.63 13.97 -22.46
N LYS A 190 11.69 13.21 -23.55
CA LYS A 190 10.77 13.40 -24.67
C LYS A 190 9.36 13.26 -24.08
N MET A 191 8.56 14.30 -24.18
CA MET A 191 7.16 14.24 -23.80
C MET A 191 6.43 13.32 -24.79
N ALA A 192 5.62 12.42 -24.27
CA ALA A 192 4.74 11.58 -25.05
C ALA A 192 3.50 12.35 -25.49
N SER A 193 3.03 13.27 -24.63
CA SER A 193 1.92 14.18 -24.90
C SER A 193 2.19 15.57 -24.30
N LYS A 194 1.18 16.43 -24.20
CA LYS A 194 1.31 17.76 -23.60
C LYS A 194 1.70 17.72 -22.12
N TYR A 195 1.21 16.73 -21.37
CA TYR A 195 1.35 16.66 -19.91
C TYR A 195 2.03 15.38 -19.41
N PHE A 196 2.16 14.34 -20.24
CA PHE A 196 2.70 13.06 -19.83
C PHE A 196 4.03 12.77 -20.55
N SER A 197 5.03 12.36 -19.80
CA SER A 197 6.33 11.93 -20.31
C SER A 197 6.27 10.50 -20.86
N TYR A 198 7.25 10.10 -21.67
CA TYR A 198 7.36 8.70 -22.11
C TYR A 198 7.50 7.73 -20.94
N ASP A 199 8.16 8.13 -19.85
CA ASP A 199 8.38 7.27 -18.68
C ASP A 199 7.06 6.91 -17.99
N GLU A 200 6.07 7.83 -17.96
CA GLU A 200 4.76 7.61 -17.37
C GLU A 200 3.85 6.69 -18.21
N VAL A 201 4.09 6.59 -19.49
CA VAL A 201 3.19 5.87 -20.42
C VAL A 201 3.79 4.61 -21.01
N THR A 202 5.01 4.22 -20.60
CA THR A 202 5.68 2.99 -21.05
C THR A 202 5.36 1.79 -20.18
N CYS A 203 5.56 0.61 -20.72
CA CYS A 203 5.42 -0.62 -19.95
C CYS A 203 6.53 -0.75 -18.90
N HIS A 204 6.16 -0.90 -17.62
CA HIS A 204 7.09 -0.98 -16.50
C HIS A 204 8.07 -2.16 -16.59
N CYS A 205 7.70 -3.28 -17.24
CA CYS A 205 8.58 -4.45 -17.33
C CYS A 205 9.63 -4.39 -18.44
N CYS A 206 9.40 -3.60 -19.50
CA CYS A 206 10.29 -3.61 -20.67
C CYS A 206 10.56 -2.22 -21.27
N GLY A 207 10.01 -1.16 -20.71
CA GLY A 207 10.20 0.22 -21.18
C GLY A 207 9.63 0.52 -22.57
N LYS A 208 8.83 -0.40 -23.15
CA LYS A 208 8.22 -0.17 -24.46
C LYS A 208 7.06 0.80 -24.35
N HIS A 209 7.04 1.77 -25.24
CA HIS A 209 5.91 2.64 -25.45
C HIS A 209 4.88 1.97 -26.37
N GLY A 210 3.61 2.09 -26.05
CA GLY A 210 2.52 1.51 -26.82
C GLY A 210 1.19 2.24 -26.66
N ALA A 211 1.16 3.34 -25.87
CA ALA A 211 -0.02 4.19 -25.79
C ALA A 211 -0.30 4.85 -27.15
N THR A 212 -1.57 4.81 -27.59
CA THR A 212 -1.96 5.42 -28.85
C THR A 212 -2.05 6.94 -28.75
N PRO A 213 -1.93 7.69 -29.87
CA PRO A 213 -2.10 9.15 -29.86
C PRO A 213 -3.48 9.57 -29.32
N GLU A 214 -4.51 8.79 -29.58
CA GLU A 214 -5.89 9.03 -29.11
C GLU A 214 -5.98 8.89 -27.59
N LEU A 215 -5.34 7.86 -27.00
CA LEU A 215 -5.27 7.70 -25.56
C LEU A 215 -4.50 8.85 -24.92
N LEU A 216 -3.36 9.22 -25.48
CA LEU A 216 -2.56 10.35 -24.95
C LEU A 216 -3.34 11.66 -24.98
N LYS A 217 -4.11 11.89 -26.04
CA LYS A 217 -4.99 13.07 -26.10
C LYS A 217 -6.08 13.03 -25.01
N PHE A 218 -6.73 11.89 -24.87
CA PHE A 218 -7.73 11.69 -23.80
C PHE A 218 -7.14 11.96 -22.39
N MET A 219 -5.93 11.45 -22.12
CA MET A 219 -5.24 11.69 -20.86
C MET A 219 -4.93 13.18 -20.64
N ASP A 220 -4.53 13.89 -21.69
CA ASP A 220 -4.31 15.34 -21.65
C ASP A 220 -5.63 16.09 -21.38
N ASP A 221 -6.73 15.71 -22.02
CA ASP A 221 -8.06 16.30 -21.81
C ASP A 221 -8.54 16.10 -20.36
N VAL A 222 -8.30 14.93 -19.76
CA VAL A 222 -8.60 14.65 -18.34
C VAL A 222 -7.79 15.59 -17.43
N ARG A 223 -6.50 15.74 -17.68
CA ARG A 223 -5.65 16.61 -16.86
C ARG A 223 -6.03 18.09 -16.98
N GLU A 224 -6.44 18.54 -18.16
CA GLU A 224 -6.95 19.88 -18.37
C GLU A 224 -8.26 20.12 -17.60
N ALA A 225 -9.19 19.17 -17.66
CA ALA A 225 -10.47 19.26 -16.98
C ALA A 225 -10.33 19.26 -15.45
N VAL A 226 -9.35 18.51 -14.92
CA VAL A 226 -9.02 18.53 -13.48
C VAL A 226 -8.37 19.85 -13.06
N GLY A 227 -7.66 20.51 -13.96
CA GLY A 227 -6.96 21.76 -13.68
C GLY A 227 -5.72 21.61 -12.78
N GLY A 228 -5.18 20.38 -12.65
CA GLY A 228 -4.05 20.07 -11.80
C GLY A 228 -3.38 18.73 -12.15
N PRO A 229 -2.36 18.31 -11.40
CA PRO A 229 -1.70 17.03 -11.64
C PRO A 229 -2.66 15.86 -11.53
N VAL A 230 -2.57 14.94 -12.49
CA VAL A 230 -3.26 13.63 -12.47
C VAL A 230 -2.20 12.56 -12.65
N ASN A 231 -2.08 11.67 -11.70
CA ASN A 231 -1.09 10.59 -11.72
C ASN A 231 -1.70 9.33 -12.34
N VAL A 232 -0.89 8.60 -13.09
CA VAL A 232 -1.26 7.32 -13.69
C VAL A 232 -0.42 6.19 -13.11
N THR A 233 -1.02 5.03 -12.90
CA THR A 233 -0.32 3.84 -12.39
C THR A 233 -0.01 2.85 -13.49
N ASN A 234 -0.86 2.77 -14.50
CA ASN A 234 -0.66 1.93 -15.66
C ASN A 234 -1.22 2.59 -16.92
N VAL A 235 -0.46 2.56 -18.01
CA VAL A 235 -0.95 2.98 -19.32
C VAL A 235 -0.78 1.82 -20.30
N TYR A 236 0.40 1.59 -20.83
CA TYR A 236 0.65 0.47 -21.72
C TYR A 236 1.25 -0.73 -20.98
N ARG A 237 0.74 -1.93 -21.24
CA ARG A 237 1.33 -3.21 -20.80
C ARG A 237 1.68 -4.05 -22.02
N CYS A 238 2.94 -4.47 -22.15
CA CYS A 238 3.29 -5.43 -23.19
C CYS A 238 2.57 -6.78 -22.96
N PRO A 239 2.40 -7.63 -23.98
CA PRO A 239 1.69 -8.91 -23.83
C PRO A 239 2.21 -9.79 -22.69
N LYS A 240 3.54 -9.80 -22.47
CA LYS A 240 4.17 -10.54 -21.37
C LYS A 240 3.71 -9.99 -20.02
N HIS A 241 3.86 -8.69 -19.78
CA HIS A 241 3.44 -8.04 -18.53
C HIS A 241 1.93 -8.19 -18.30
N ASN A 242 1.13 -8.04 -19.36
CA ASN A 242 -0.32 -8.22 -19.24
C ASN A 242 -0.71 -9.64 -18.79
N ALA A 243 -0.02 -10.67 -19.29
CA ALA A 243 -0.23 -12.05 -18.84
C ALA A 243 0.24 -12.28 -17.40
N GLU A 244 1.37 -11.70 -17.00
CA GLU A 244 1.92 -11.80 -15.62
C GLU A 244 0.99 -11.19 -14.56
N VAL A 245 0.24 -10.13 -14.89
CA VAL A 245 -0.75 -9.52 -13.99
C VAL A 245 -2.17 -10.09 -14.16
N GLY A 246 -2.33 -11.22 -14.86
CA GLY A 246 -3.62 -11.89 -15.06
C GLY A 246 -4.57 -11.17 -16.02
N GLY A 247 -4.07 -10.25 -16.84
CA GLY A 247 -4.88 -9.53 -17.83
C GLY A 247 -5.29 -10.41 -19.01
N VAL A 248 -6.51 -10.16 -19.55
CA VAL A 248 -7.00 -10.87 -20.75
C VAL A 248 -6.13 -10.55 -21.98
N PRO A 249 -5.97 -11.48 -22.95
CA PRO A 249 -5.09 -11.27 -24.11
C PRO A 249 -5.35 -10.00 -24.92
N ASN A 250 -6.61 -9.54 -24.98
CA ASN A 250 -7.04 -8.31 -25.66
C ASN A 250 -7.34 -7.18 -24.67
N SER A 251 -6.59 -7.11 -23.57
CA SER A 251 -6.70 -6.01 -22.61
C SER A 251 -6.52 -4.65 -23.28
N ALA A 252 -7.31 -3.66 -22.89
CA ALA A 252 -7.16 -2.29 -23.40
C ALA A 252 -5.77 -1.70 -23.12
N HIS A 253 -5.16 -2.05 -22.01
CA HIS A 253 -3.76 -1.70 -21.72
C HIS A 253 -2.78 -2.33 -22.71
N ALA A 254 -2.99 -3.59 -23.10
CA ALA A 254 -2.13 -4.26 -24.08
C ALA A 254 -2.31 -3.70 -25.51
N LEU A 255 -3.45 -3.09 -25.78
CA LEU A 255 -3.74 -2.40 -27.04
C LEU A 255 -3.31 -0.92 -27.02
N GLY A 256 -2.86 -0.40 -25.88
CA GLY A 256 -2.49 1.02 -25.72
C GLY A 256 -3.69 1.98 -25.71
N LEU A 257 -4.86 1.50 -25.31
CA LEU A 257 -6.14 2.21 -25.34
C LEU A 257 -6.74 2.45 -23.96
N ALA A 258 -5.99 2.18 -22.87
CA ALA A 258 -6.46 2.38 -21.49
C ALA A 258 -5.37 2.94 -20.60
N CYS A 259 -5.82 3.61 -19.54
CA CYS A 259 -4.98 4.06 -18.43
C CYS A 259 -5.72 3.91 -17.10
N ASP A 260 -4.94 3.70 -16.04
CA ASP A 260 -5.40 3.65 -14.66
C ASP A 260 -4.96 4.94 -13.96
N PHE A 261 -5.92 5.79 -13.61
CA PHE A 261 -5.70 7.08 -12.95
C PHE A 261 -5.88 6.98 -11.45
N LEU A 262 -4.94 7.48 -10.67
CA LEU A 262 -5.18 7.77 -9.25
C LEU A 262 -6.17 8.92 -9.10
N ILE A 263 -6.99 8.87 -8.05
CA ILE A 263 -8.01 9.90 -7.83
C ILE A 263 -7.33 11.23 -7.47
N PRO A 264 -7.56 12.30 -8.26
CA PRO A 264 -6.97 13.60 -7.98
C PRO A 264 -7.57 14.25 -6.72
N PRO A 265 -6.83 15.12 -6.03
CA PRO A 265 -7.38 15.87 -4.90
C PRO A 265 -8.68 16.62 -5.27
N GLY A 266 -9.69 16.51 -4.40
CA GLY A 266 -11.00 17.14 -4.60
C GLY A 266 -12.02 16.29 -5.37
N TYR A 267 -11.64 15.11 -5.85
CA TYR A 267 -12.54 14.17 -6.50
C TYR A 267 -12.80 12.93 -5.60
N SER A 268 -13.97 12.33 -5.75
CA SER A 268 -14.25 10.96 -5.36
C SER A 268 -14.08 10.04 -6.57
N VAL A 269 -13.99 8.72 -6.34
CA VAL A 269 -13.97 7.72 -7.43
C VAL A 269 -15.11 7.95 -8.42
N ASP A 270 -16.35 8.15 -7.92
CA ASP A 270 -17.52 8.38 -8.77
C ASP A 270 -17.50 9.69 -9.54
N SER A 271 -17.06 10.78 -8.89
CA SER A 271 -17.02 12.09 -9.57
C SER A 271 -15.93 12.11 -10.64
N PHE A 272 -14.81 11.46 -10.38
CA PHE A 272 -13.72 11.36 -11.34
C PHE A 272 -14.03 10.39 -12.48
N ALA A 273 -14.69 9.26 -12.20
CA ALA A 273 -15.17 8.34 -13.22
C ALA A 273 -16.13 9.05 -14.19
N ARG A 274 -17.12 9.78 -13.65
CA ARG A 274 -18.05 10.59 -14.49
C ARG A 274 -17.34 11.65 -15.32
N LEU A 275 -16.27 12.24 -14.81
CA LEU A 275 -15.44 13.15 -15.60
C LEU A 275 -14.79 12.41 -16.78
N CYS A 276 -14.18 11.25 -16.57
CA CYS A 276 -13.60 10.43 -17.63
C CYS A 276 -14.66 10.04 -18.69
N GLU A 277 -15.85 9.62 -18.26
CA GLU A 277 -16.97 9.32 -19.15
C GLU A 277 -17.38 10.54 -19.99
N SER A 278 -17.47 11.71 -19.37
CA SER A 278 -17.86 12.96 -20.06
C SER A 278 -16.82 13.43 -21.09
N LEU A 279 -15.58 12.98 -20.96
CA LEU A 279 -14.46 13.29 -21.86
C LEU A 279 -14.24 12.22 -22.94
N GLY A 280 -15.09 11.17 -22.97
CA GLY A 280 -15.10 10.18 -24.03
C GLY A 280 -14.43 8.85 -23.67
N ALA A 281 -14.31 8.49 -22.40
CA ALA A 281 -14.03 7.12 -22.03
C ALA A 281 -15.25 6.24 -22.31
N ASP A 282 -15.08 5.19 -23.13
CA ASP A 282 -16.13 4.21 -23.46
C ASP A 282 -16.19 3.08 -22.41
N GLY A 283 -15.10 2.79 -21.71
CA GLY A 283 -15.02 1.84 -20.61
C GLY A 283 -14.47 2.49 -19.35
N VAL A 284 -15.20 2.45 -18.24
CA VAL A 284 -14.78 3.02 -16.95
C VAL A 284 -14.98 2.05 -15.82
N GLY A 285 -13.87 1.63 -15.19
CA GLY A 285 -13.84 0.81 -13.98
C GLY A 285 -13.65 1.66 -12.72
N ARG A 286 -14.44 1.44 -11.69
CA ARG A 286 -14.39 2.16 -10.41
C ARG A 286 -13.80 1.27 -9.33
N TYR A 287 -12.61 1.62 -8.83
CA TYR A 287 -11.87 0.85 -7.83
C TYR A 287 -11.82 1.63 -6.53
N TYR A 288 -12.83 1.42 -5.68
CA TYR A 288 -13.00 2.17 -4.43
C TYR A 288 -11.95 1.82 -3.39
N GLY A 289 -11.57 0.54 -3.29
CA GLY A 289 -10.53 0.08 -2.36
C GLY A 289 -9.16 0.67 -2.70
N ASP A 290 -8.80 0.66 -3.97
CA ASP A 290 -7.49 1.09 -4.46
C ASP A 290 -7.43 2.57 -4.86
N GLN A 291 -8.56 3.28 -4.74
CA GLN A 291 -8.69 4.71 -5.03
C GLN A 291 -8.17 5.09 -6.43
N PHE A 292 -8.56 4.30 -7.45
CA PHE A 292 -8.26 4.63 -8.84
C PHE A 292 -9.46 4.42 -9.76
N VAL A 293 -9.38 4.98 -10.94
CA VAL A 293 -10.32 4.80 -12.04
C VAL A 293 -9.55 4.23 -13.24
N HIS A 294 -10.00 3.08 -13.72
CA HIS A 294 -9.63 2.59 -15.04
C HIS A 294 -10.47 3.32 -16.08
N ALA A 295 -9.83 3.85 -17.13
CA ALA A 295 -10.52 4.45 -18.26
C ALA A 295 -9.97 3.92 -19.58
N ASP A 296 -10.85 3.47 -20.48
CA ASP A 296 -10.46 3.03 -21.82
C ASP A 296 -11.32 3.70 -22.91
N ILE A 297 -10.69 3.92 -24.07
CA ILE A 297 -11.28 4.62 -25.22
C ILE A 297 -11.63 3.68 -26.37
N ARG A 298 -11.89 2.40 -26.10
CA ARG A 298 -12.27 1.43 -27.11
C ARG A 298 -13.72 1.65 -27.55
N SER A 299 -13.96 2.09 -28.77
CA SER A 299 -15.31 2.28 -29.31
C SER A 299 -16.14 0.99 -29.27
N GLY A 300 -17.37 1.07 -28.76
CA GLY A 300 -18.41 0.06 -28.86
C GLY A 300 -18.54 -0.92 -27.70
N ARG A 301 -18.01 -0.63 -26.52
CA ARG A 301 -18.29 -1.37 -25.28
C ARG A 301 -18.81 -0.44 -24.20
N VAL A 302 -20.09 -0.61 -23.86
CA VAL A 302 -20.62 -0.18 -22.59
C VAL A 302 -20.20 -1.24 -21.58
N TRP A 303 -19.31 -0.91 -20.66
CA TRP A 303 -19.10 -1.72 -19.47
C TRP A 303 -20.24 -1.37 -18.52
N ASP A 304 -21.20 -2.28 -18.37
CA ASP A 304 -22.10 -2.26 -17.23
C ASP A 304 -21.23 -2.39 -15.96
N ASP A 305 -21.47 -1.50 -15.01
CA ASP A 305 -20.90 -1.41 -13.67
C ASP A 305 -20.31 -2.74 -13.16
N TYR A 306 -19.04 -3.01 -13.36
CA TYR A 306 -18.32 -3.98 -12.55
C TYR A 306 -18.02 -3.30 -11.20
N ARG A 307 -19.01 -3.34 -10.33
CA ARG A 307 -18.78 -3.15 -8.91
C ARG A 307 -18.09 -4.42 -8.42
N TRP A 308 -16.78 -4.36 -8.29
CA TRP A 308 -16.08 -5.26 -7.38
C TRP A 308 -16.45 -4.82 -5.97
N GLU A 309 -17.54 -5.37 -5.44
CA GLU A 309 -17.79 -5.49 -4.02
C GLU A 309 -17.00 -6.73 -3.57
N GLY A 310 -15.79 -6.54 -3.08
CA GLY A 310 -14.97 -7.57 -2.50
C GLY A 310 -14.26 -7.01 -1.30
#